data_911febd904219da3b85ca1d448a1ca91
#
_entry.id   911febd904219da3b85ca1d448a1ca91
#
_cell.length_a   1.000
_cell.length_b   1.000
_cell.length_c   1.000
_cell.angle_alpha   90.00
_cell.angle_beta   90.00
_cell.angle_gamma   90.00
#
_symmetry.space_group_name_H-M   'P 1'
#
loop_
_entity.id
_entity.type
_entity.pdbx_description
1 polymer ?
#
loop_
_entity_poly.entity_id
_entity_poly.type
_entity_poly.pdbx_seq_one_letter_code
_entity_poly.pdbx_strand_id
1 'polypeptide(L)'
;MRHAMAVLHVSERRACRAIGQRRSSYRYVSQPAPTDERLRLRVIELAKEYGRYGDRTITWLLQREGWDVGKERVYTIWRHEGLKVPAKQPKRARLWRADGSCVRLRPTHRNQVWSYDFVAERTQDGRPFRILKVLDEYTRECLASLAARRLGSQDVVLLLAELFLHHGVPQHIRSDNYGPEFIARKLRRWLKTLQVEPLYIEPGSPWENGYIESFNGKMRAQFLNGELFYTLKEA
;
A
#
# COMPACT_ATOMS: atom_id res chain seq x y z
N MET A 1 6.04 34.97 -29.51
CA MET A 1 6.96 36.12 -29.58
C MET A 1 8.08 35.93 -30.61
N ARG A 2 8.95 34.94 -30.54
CA ARG A 2 10.03 34.68 -31.53
C ARG A 2 9.52 34.65 -32.98
N HIS A 3 8.41 33.96 -33.22
CA HIS A 3 7.77 33.88 -34.53
C HIS A 3 7.32 35.26 -35.03
N ALA A 4 6.67 36.07 -34.21
CA ALA A 4 6.24 37.42 -34.56
C ALA A 4 7.42 38.35 -34.89
N MET A 5 8.52 38.25 -34.16
CA MET A 5 9.76 39.00 -34.45
C MET A 5 10.39 38.58 -35.77
N ALA A 6 10.40 37.26 -36.08
CA ALA A 6 10.96 36.73 -37.33
C ALA A 6 10.11 37.10 -38.55
N VAL A 7 8.78 36.96 -38.46
CA VAL A 7 7.85 37.19 -39.59
C VAL A 7 7.60 38.68 -39.85
N LEU A 8 7.50 39.50 -38.81
CA LEU A 8 7.13 40.94 -38.93
C LEU A 8 8.37 41.84 -38.86
N HIS A 9 9.57 41.29 -38.77
CA HIS A 9 10.82 42.03 -38.62
C HIS A 9 10.81 43.18 -37.60
N VAL A 10 10.05 43.00 -36.49
CA VAL A 10 9.92 43.96 -35.42
C VAL A 10 10.91 43.70 -34.29
N SER A 11 11.35 44.79 -33.66
CA SER A 11 12.23 44.67 -32.50
C SER A 11 11.55 43.99 -31.29
N GLU A 12 12.33 43.32 -30.48
CA GLU A 12 11.87 42.69 -29.20
C GLU A 12 11.05 43.67 -28.36
N ARG A 13 11.52 44.92 -28.25
CA ARG A 13 10.81 45.98 -27.47
C ARG A 13 9.41 46.24 -28.01
N ARG A 14 9.27 46.28 -29.33
CA ARG A 14 7.97 46.51 -29.99
C ARG A 14 7.06 45.33 -29.86
N ALA A 15 7.62 44.11 -30.05
CA ALA A 15 6.87 42.88 -29.85
C ALA A 15 6.38 42.69 -28.41
N CYS A 16 7.24 42.97 -27.42
CA CYS A 16 6.86 42.91 -26.00
C CYS A 16 5.76 43.91 -25.66
N ARG A 17 5.85 45.12 -26.17
CA ARG A 17 4.82 46.16 -25.95
C ARG A 17 3.48 45.76 -26.57
N ALA A 18 3.48 45.23 -27.77
CA ALA A 18 2.26 44.80 -28.46
C ALA A 18 1.51 43.66 -27.78
N ILE A 19 2.25 42.76 -27.12
CA ILE A 19 1.66 41.60 -26.40
C ILE A 19 1.42 41.91 -24.90
N GLY A 20 1.83 43.08 -24.41
CA GLY A 20 1.71 43.44 -22.99
C GLY A 20 2.69 42.68 -22.07
N GLN A 21 3.75 42.04 -22.60
CA GLN A 21 4.70 41.29 -21.83
C GLN A 21 5.95 42.10 -21.47
N ARG A 22 6.39 42.02 -20.22
CA ARG A 22 7.65 42.67 -19.79
C ARG A 22 8.86 41.98 -20.46
N ARG A 23 9.83 42.74 -20.93
CA ARG A 23 11.07 42.22 -21.54
C ARG A 23 11.86 41.34 -20.59
N SER A 24 11.90 41.66 -19.29
CA SER A 24 12.53 40.84 -18.27
C SER A 24 11.93 39.44 -18.21
N SER A 25 10.58 39.34 -18.25
CA SER A 25 9.88 38.06 -18.27
C SER A 25 10.13 37.27 -19.58
N TYR A 26 10.28 37.97 -20.71
CA TYR A 26 10.60 37.32 -21.97
C TYR A 26 12.03 36.77 -22.01
N ARG A 27 12.98 37.50 -21.42
CA ARG A 27 14.39 37.11 -21.34
C ARG A 27 14.71 36.17 -20.19
N TYR A 28 13.74 35.97 -19.28
CA TYR A 28 13.94 35.08 -18.14
C TYR A 28 14.15 33.65 -18.61
N VAL A 29 15.31 33.11 -18.33
CA VAL A 29 15.62 31.70 -18.46
C VAL A 29 15.69 31.12 -17.06
N SER A 30 14.79 30.21 -16.76
CA SER A 30 14.79 29.49 -15.48
C SER A 30 16.09 28.69 -15.36
N GLN A 31 16.89 29.02 -14.35
CA GLN A 31 18.04 28.19 -13.99
C GLN A 31 17.62 27.31 -12.82
N PRO A 32 17.50 25.98 -13.01
CA PRO A 32 17.22 25.08 -11.91
C PRO A 32 18.38 25.14 -10.91
N ALA A 33 18.07 25.21 -9.62
CA ALA A 33 19.08 25.17 -8.58
C ALA A 33 19.80 23.80 -8.62
N PRO A 34 21.11 23.73 -8.33
CA PRO A 34 21.84 22.47 -8.28
C PRO A 34 21.19 21.40 -7.37
N THR A 35 20.53 21.85 -6.31
CA THR A 35 19.75 20.99 -5.42
C THR A 35 18.54 20.37 -6.11
N ASP A 36 17.93 21.08 -7.08
CA ASP A 36 16.78 20.56 -7.84
C ASP A 36 17.18 19.42 -8.76
N GLU A 37 18.37 19.50 -9.36
CA GLU A 37 18.87 18.44 -10.23
C GLU A 37 19.22 17.18 -9.42
N ARG A 38 19.85 17.33 -8.27
CA ARG A 38 20.14 16.19 -7.36
C ARG A 38 18.86 15.52 -6.89
N LEU A 39 17.85 16.32 -6.49
CA LEU A 39 16.54 15.80 -6.11
C LEU A 39 15.86 15.08 -7.26
N ARG A 40 15.91 15.65 -8.48
CA ARG A 40 15.34 15.06 -9.68
C ARG A 40 15.92 13.68 -9.98
N LEU A 41 17.25 13.57 -9.94
CA LEU A 41 17.93 12.29 -10.14
C LEU A 41 17.56 11.27 -9.08
N ARG A 42 17.49 11.68 -7.79
CA ARG A 42 17.12 10.77 -6.71
C ARG A 42 15.69 10.29 -6.83
N VAL A 43 14.75 11.14 -7.24
CA VAL A 43 13.35 10.74 -7.52
C VAL A 43 13.30 9.68 -8.62
N ILE A 44 14.08 9.84 -9.71
CA ILE A 44 14.14 8.89 -10.82
C ILE A 44 14.74 7.56 -10.36
N GLU A 45 15.82 7.58 -9.57
CA GLU A 45 16.44 6.37 -9.01
C GLU A 45 15.45 5.57 -8.16
N LEU A 46 14.81 6.24 -7.19
CA LEU A 46 13.81 5.60 -6.34
C LEU A 46 12.60 5.07 -7.14
N ALA A 47 12.18 5.79 -8.17
CA ALA A 47 11.10 5.33 -9.04
C ALA A 47 11.48 4.10 -9.87
N LYS A 48 12.77 3.94 -10.25
CA LYS A 48 13.28 2.75 -10.92
C LYS A 48 13.41 1.57 -9.94
N GLU A 49 13.92 1.83 -8.75
CA GLU A 49 14.09 0.82 -7.69
C GLU A 49 12.73 0.29 -7.23
N TYR A 50 11.78 1.20 -7.01
CA TYR A 50 10.43 0.87 -6.52
C TYR A 50 9.35 1.16 -7.57
N GLY A 51 9.35 0.45 -8.67
CA GLY A 51 8.51 0.72 -9.85
C GLY A 51 6.99 0.73 -9.61
N ARG A 52 6.52 0.34 -8.42
CA ARG A 52 5.10 0.39 -8.01
C ARG A 52 4.78 1.51 -7.01
N TYR A 53 5.79 2.25 -6.57
CA TYR A 53 5.59 3.38 -5.66
C TYR A 53 5.20 4.63 -6.45
N GLY A 54 4.21 5.35 -5.97
CA GLY A 54 3.82 6.64 -6.53
C GLY A 54 4.55 7.80 -5.85
N ASP A 55 4.34 9.00 -6.38
CA ASP A 55 4.91 10.25 -5.90
C ASP A 55 4.82 10.43 -4.37
N ARG A 56 3.71 10.04 -3.74
CA ARG A 56 3.52 10.16 -2.28
C ARG A 56 4.46 9.24 -1.49
N THR A 57 4.62 8.00 -1.94
CA THR A 57 5.50 7.04 -1.26
C THR A 57 6.97 7.40 -1.50
N ILE A 58 7.32 7.85 -2.71
CA ILE A 58 8.65 8.37 -3.02
C ILE A 58 8.95 9.62 -2.18
N THR A 59 7.99 10.52 -1.98
CA THR A 59 8.16 11.68 -1.07
C THR A 59 8.51 11.22 0.34
N TRP A 60 7.80 10.23 0.86
CA TRP A 60 8.07 9.69 2.19
C TRP A 60 9.47 9.06 2.30
N LEU A 61 9.93 8.31 1.27
CA LEU A 61 11.27 7.75 1.24
C LEU A 61 12.33 8.84 1.27
N LEU A 62 12.18 9.88 0.43
CA LEU A 62 13.09 11.02 0.40
C LEU A 62 13.18 11.72 1.77
N GLN A 63 12.05 11.94 2.43
CA GLN A 63 12.03 12.52 3.77
C GLN A 63 12.75 11.64 4.80
N ARG A 64 12.64 10.32 4.70
CA ARG A 64 13.42 9.39 5.53
C ARG A 64 14.92 9.40 5.23
N GLU A 65 15.31 9.71 4.01
CA GLU A 65 16.71 9.93 3.62
C GLU A 65 17.24 11.31 4.08
N GLY A 66 16.39 12.14 4.71
CA GLY A 66 16.76 13.47 5.22
C GLY A 66 16.58 14.62 4.22
N TRP A 67 15.88 14.39 3.10
CA TRP A 67 15.55 15.48 2.18
C TRP A 67 14.42 16.34 2.75
N ASP A 68 14.65 17.63 2.83
CA ASP A 68 13.59 18.60 3.11
C ASP A 68 12.78 18.88 1.84
N VAL A 69 11.80 18.01 1.56
CA VAL A 69 10.98 18.06 0.35
C VAL A 69 9.52 17.81 0.64
N GLY A 70 8.65 18.65 0.09
CA GLY A 70 7.21 18.48 0.14
C GLY A 70 6.69 17.68 -1.07
N LYS A 71 5.48 17.10 -0.90
CA LYS A 71 4.83 16.25 -1.93
C LYS A 71 4.64 16.96 -3.27
N GLU A 72 4.32 18.26 -3.25
CA GLU A 72 4.04 19.03 -4.47
C GLU A 72 5.30 19.15 -5.35
N ARG A 73 6.47 19.31 -4.74
CA ARG A 73 7.74 19.39 -5.46
C ARG A 73 8.09 18.05 -6.10
N VAL A 74 7.94 16.96 -5.36
CA VAL A 74 8.14 15.60 -5.89
C VAL A 74 7.12 15.30 -7.00
N TYR A 75 5.85 15.65 -6.81
CA TYR A 75 4.81 15.48 -7.82
C TYR A 75 5.10 16.25 -9.11
N THR A 76 5.64 17.47 -9.02
CA THR A 76 6.03 18.27 -10.18
C THR A 76 7.14 17.58 -10.96
N ILE A 77 8.18 17.09 -10.26
CA ILE A 77 9.26 16.30 -10.88
C ILE A 77 8.68 15.03 -11.53
N TRP A 78 7.84 14.29 -10.78
CA TRP A 78 7.20 13.07 -11.23
C TRP A 78 6.46 13.24 -12.56
N ARG A 79 5.67 14.30 -12.67
CA ARG A 79 4.96 14.63 -13.92
C ARG A 79 5.89 15.06 -15.04
N HIS A 80 6.90 15.85 -14.73
CA HIS A 80 7.85 16.38 -15.72
C HIS A 80 8.68 15.26 -16.35
N GLU A 81 9.08 14.28 -15.54
CA GLU A 81 9.82 13.09 -15.98
C GLU A 81 8.91 12.01 -16.60
N GLY A 82 7.62 12.25 -16.69
CA GLY A 82 6.68 11.28 -17.27
C GLY A 82 6.56 9.97 -16.47
N LEU A 83 6.94 9.96 -15.19
CA LEU A 83 6.90 8.79 -14.35
C LEU A 83 5.44 8.35 -14.13
N LYS A 84 5.18 7.05 -14.20
CA LYS A 84 3.84 6.48 -14.04
C LYS A 84 3.91 5.21 -13.22
N VAL A 85 2.97 5.06 -12.30
CA VAL A 85 2.73 3.77 -11.64
C VAL A 85 1.82 2.94 -12.54
N PRO A 86 2.03 1.60 -12.62
CA PRO A 86 1.12 0.73 -13.36
C PRO A 86 -0.33 0.96 -12.93
N ALA A 87 -1.22 1.20 -13.89
CA ALA A 87 -2.63 1.44 -13.61
C ALA A 87 -3.21 0.23 -12.89
N LYS A 88 -3.98 0.48 -11.82
CA LYS A 88 -4.79 -0.58 -11.22
C LYS A 88 -5.78 -1.05 -12.27
N GLN A 89 -5.91 -2.38 -12.45
CA GLN A 89 -6.99 -2.91 -13.26
C GLN A 89 -8.33 -2.32 -12.78
N PRO A 90 -9.18 -1.85 -13.70
CA PRO A 90 -10.50 -1.36 -13.32
C PRO A 90 -11.22 -2.48 -12.56
N LYS A 91 -11.75 -2.15 -11.39
CA LYS A 91 -12.55 -3.10 -10.64
C LYS A 91 -13.71 -3.50 -11.52
N ARG A 92 -13.81 -4.77 -11.91
CA ARG A 92 -15.01 -5.35 -12.47
C ARG A 92 -16.15 -4.98 -11.51
N ALA A 93 -17.29 -4.57 -12.06
CA ALA A 93 -18.44 -3.95 -11.39
C ALA A 93 -18.54 -4.27 -9.89
N ARG A 94 -18.73 -3.24 -9.06
CA ARG A 94 -19.01 -3.44 -7.64
C ARG A 94 -20.30 -4.26 -7.52
N LEU A 95 -20.18 -5.50 -7.09
CA LEU A 95 -21.31 -6.33 -6.66
C LEU A 95 -21.95 -5.81 -5.34
N TRP A 96 -21.49 -4.67 -4.85
CA TRP A 96 -21.95 -4.09 -3.61
C TRP A 96 -23.14 -3.17 -3.87
N ARG A 97 -24.28 -3.55 -3.37
CA ARG A 97 -25.45 -2.68 -3.22
C ARG A 97 -25.22 -1.82 -1.98
N ALA A 98 -25.32 -0.51 -2.10
CA ALA A 98 -25.24 0.42 -0.98
C ALA A 98 -26.59 0.50 -0.23
N ASP A 99 -27.24 -0.66 -0.05
CA ASP A 99 -28.58 -0.80 0.55
C ASP A 99 -28.55 -1.01 2.07
N GLY A 100 -27.37 -0.96 2.69
CA GLY A 100 -27.21 -1.18 4.13
C GLY A 100 -27.30 -2.64 4.57
N SER A 101 -27.44 -3.61 3.63
CA SER A 101 -27.56 -5.04 3.95
C SER A 101 -26.30 -5.66 4.55
N CYS A 102 -25.14 -5.00 4.44
CA CYS A 102 -23.89 -5.47 5.05
C CYS A 102 -23.72 -4.87 6.44
N VAL A 103 -24.19 -5.56 7.47
CA VAL A 103 -23.95 -5.22 8.87
C VAL A 103 -22.61 -5.77 9.31
N ARG A 104 -21.54 -5.01 9.03
CA ARG A 104 -20.20 -5.35 9.49
C ARG A 104 -19.92 -4.70 10.83
N LEU A 105 -19.48 -5.48 11.82
CA LEU A 105 -18.94 -4.93 13.07
C LEU A 105 -17.68 -4.11 12.74
N ARG A 106 -17.75 -2.79 12.94
CA ARG A 106 -16.61 -1.88 12.79
C ARG A 106 -16.00 -1.64 14.17
N PRO A 107 -14.70 -1.91 14.35
CA PRO A 107 -14.07 -1.69 15.64
C PRO A 107 -14.04 -0.20 16.00
N THR A 108 -14.26 0.09 17.27
CA THR A 108 -14.25 1.44 17.85
C THR A 108 -13.03 1.69 18.74
N HIS A 109 -12.31 0.63 19.14
CA HIS A 109 -11.11 0.70 19.97
C HIS A 109 -10.14 -0.44 19.64
N ARG A 110 -8.90 -0.30 20.12
CA ARG A 110 -7.85 -1.33 20.01
C ARG A 110 -8.30 -2.63 20.66
N ASN A 111 -7.88 -3.77 20.10
CA ASN A 111 -8.21 -5.11 20.58
C ASN A 111 -9.72 -5.44 20.58
N GLN A 112 -10.53 -4.71 19.85
CA GLN A 112 -11.93 -5.10 19.69
C GLN A 112 -12.09 -6.19 18.64
N VAL A 113 -11.50 -6.02 17.45
CA VAL A 113 -11.58 -7.01 16.37
C VAL A 113 -10.18 -7.21 15.79
N TRP A 114 -9.71 -8.44 15.85
CA TRP A 114 -8.55 -8.86 15.08
C TRP A 114 -9.00 -9.67 13.86
N SER A 115 -8.35 -9.46 12.74
CA SER A 115 -8.55 -10.29 11.56
C SER A 115 -7.28 -11.06 11.23
N TYR A 116 -7.41 -12.32 10.81
CA TYR A 116 -6.29 -13.08 10.28
C TYR A 116 -6.59 -13.65 8.90
N ASP A 117 -5.53 -13.82 8.11
CA ASP A 117 -5.62 -14.35 6.74
C ASP A 117 -4.31 -15.01 6.33
N PHE A 118 -4.39 -15.87 5.31
CA PHE A 118 -3.25 -16.55 4.72
C PHE A 118 -2.94 -16.01 3.33
N VAL A 119 -1.71 -15.57 3.14
CA VAL A 119 -1.19 -15.21 1.81
C VAL A 119 -0.33 -16.35 1.30
N ALA A 120 -0.67 -16.86 0.12
CA ALA A 120 0.14 -17.87 -0.54
C ALA A 120 1.22 -17.21 -1.39
N GLU A 121 2.44 -17.74 -1.32
CA GLU A 121 3.60 -17.30 -2.07
C GLU A 121 4.50 -18.49 -2.45
N ARG A 122 5.53 -18.26 -3.26
CA ARG A 122 6.49 -19.28 -3.68
C ARG A 122 7.91 -18.75 -3.55
N THR A 123 8.83 -19.66 -3.17
CA THR A 123 10.27 -19.42 -3.29
C THR A 123 10.70 -19.55 -4.75
N GLN A 124 11.90 -19.09 -5.09
CA GLN A 124 12.43 -19.09 -6.46
C GLN A 124 12.43 -20.51 -7.07
N ASP A 125 12.67 -21.52 -6.27
CA ASP A 125 12.61 -22.94 -6.66
C ASP A 125 11.18 -23.47 -6.92
N GLY A 126 10.17 -22.59 -6.88
CA GLY A 126 8.76 -22.89 -7.13
C GLY A 126 8.01 -23.52 -5.95
N ARG A 127 8.68 -23.83 -4.85
CA ARG A 127 8.04 -24.44 -3.68
C ARG A 127 7.09 -23.46 -2.99
N PRO A 128 5.82 -23.84 -2.77
CA PRO A 128 4.85 -22.99 -2.12
C PRO A 128 5.15 -22.82 -0.63
N PHE A 129 4.81 -21.62 -0.11
CA PHE A 129 4.71 -21.34 1.32
C PHE A 129 3.51 -20.44 1.60
N ARG A 130 3.13 -20.35 2.85
CA ARG A 130 2.03 -19.46 3.29
C ARG A 130 2.55 -18.50 4.33
N ILE A 131 1.97 -17.31 4.32
CA ILE A 131 2.22 -16.28 5.33
C ILE A 131 0.92 -16.08 6.10
N LEU A 132 0.89 -16.46 7.37
CA LEU A 132 -0.21 -16.16 8.28
C LEU A 132 -0.01 -14.75 8.82
N LYS A 133 -1.04 -13.91 8.70
CA LYS A 133 -1.04 -12.54 9.21
C LYS A 133 -2.16 -12.32 10.17
N VAL A 134 -1.89 -11.52 11.18
CA VAL A 134 -2.89 -11.06 12.16
C VAL A 134 -2.85 -9.53 12.19
N LEU A 135 -3.99 -8.91 12.05
CA LEU A 135 -4.18 -7.46 12.00
C LEU A 135 -5.18 -7.01 13.06
N ASP A 136 -4.86 -5.97 13.81
CA ASP A 136 -5.86 -5.23 14.57
C ASP A 136 -6.63 -4.30 13.62
N GLU A 137 -7.94 -4.51 13.51
CA GLU A 137 -8.76 -3.77 12.54
C GLU A 137 -8.95 -2.30 12.90
N TYR A 138 -8.80 -1.91 14.14
CA TYR A 138 -8.92 -0.51 14.57
C TYR A 138 -7.64 0.26 14.27
N THR A 139 -6.51 -0.20 14.78
CA THR A 139 -5.20 0.48 14.61
C THR A 139 -4.62 0.28 13.22
N ARG A 140 -5.01 -0.76 12.50
CA ARG A 140 -4.42 -1.24 11.24
C ARG A 140 -3.00 -1.78 11.42
N GLU A 141 -2.60 -2.04 12.62
CA GLU A 141 -1.32 -2.62 12.96
C GLU A 141 -1.28 -4.10 12.58
N CYS A 142 -0.22 -4.53 11.92
CA CYS A 142 0.06 -5.94 11.69
C CYS A 142 0.72 -6.49 12.95
N LEU A 143 -0.03 -7.26 13.72
CA LEU A 143 0.42 -7.82 15.01
C LEU A 143 1.39 -8.98 14.79
N ALA A 144 1.20 -9.76 13.73
CA ALA A 144 2.09 -10.84 13.35
C ALA A 144 2.10 -11.10 11.85
N SER A 145 3.24 -11.59 11.37
CA SER A 145 3.44 -12.13 10.01
C SER A 145 4.34 -13.36 10.14
N LEU A 146 3.79 -14.57 9.99
CA LEU A 146 4.50 -15.83 10.12
C LEU A 146 4.54 -16.57 8.80
N ALA A 147 5.74 -16.75 8.22
CA ALA A 147 5.96 -17.51 7.00
C ALA A 147 6.33 -18.98 7.30
N ALA A 148 5.62 -19.93 6.70
CA ALA A 148 5.95 -21.34 6.82
C ALA A 148 5.51 -22.15 5.60
N ARG A 149 6.20 -23.29 5.34
CA ARG A 149 5.81 -24.23 4.26
C ARG A 149 4.45 -24.85 4.50
N ARG A 150 4.15 -25.14 5.75
CA ARG A 150 2.87 -25.68 6.20
C ARG A 150 2.43 -24.92 7.44
N LEU A 151 1.22 -24.46 7.44
CA LEU A 151 0.58 -23.80 8.57
C LEU A 151 -0.71 -24.55 8.87
N GLY A 152 -0.74 -25.19 10.02
CA GLY A 152 -1.90 -25.92 10.50
C GLY A 152 -2.63 -25.18 11.61
N SER A 153 -3.69 -25.79 12.17
CA SER A 153 -4.46 -25.23 13.25
C SER A 153 -3.64 -24.98 14.51
N GLN A 154 -2.68 -25.83 14.78
CA GLN A 154 -1.80 -25.72 15.94
C GLN A 154 -0.95 -24.47 15.85
N ASP A 155 -0.39 -24.18 14.66
CA ASP A 155 0.45 -23.00 14.44
C ASP A 155 -0.36 -21.70 14.62
N VAL A 156 -1.60 -21.68 14.14
CA VAL A 156 -2.52 -20.55 14.34
C VAL A 156 -2.82 -20.33 15.81
N VAL A 157 -3.13 -21.40 16.56
CA VAL A 157 -3.43 -21.33 18.01
C VAL A 157 -2.20 -20.84 18.77
N LEU A 158 -0.99 -21.37 18.48
CA LEU A 158 0.24 -20.95 19.15
C LEU A 158 0.55 -19.47 18.87
N LEU A 159 0.45 -19.05 17.62
CA LEU A 159 0.68 -17.64 17.26
C LEU A 159 -0.32 -16.70 17.95
N LEU A 160 -1.62 -17.05 17.94
CA LEU A 160 -2.63 -16.23 18.62
C LEU A 160 -2.43 -16.23 20.14
N ALA A 161 -2.03 -17.34 20.74
CA ALA A 161 -1.75 -17.41 22.18
C ALA A 161 -0.58 -16.48 22.55
N GLU A 162 0.50 -16.48 21.77
CA GLU A 162 1.62 -15.56 21.94
C GLU A 162 1.18 -14.09 21.81
N LEU A 163 0.39 -13.78 20.80
CA LEU A 163 -0.13 -12.43 20.61
C LEU A 163 -1.07 -11.99 21.75
N PHE A 164 -1.87 -12.89 22.32
CA PHE A 164 -2.73 -12.59 23.45
C PHE A 164 -1.92 -12.24 24.70
N LEU A 165 -0.77 -12.87 24.88
CA LEU A 165 0.14 -12.55 26.00
C LEU A 165 0.74 -11.15 25.85
N HIS A 166 1.10 -10.76 24.61
CA HIS A 166 1.77 -9.48 24.36
C HIS A 166 0.84 -8.28 24.18
N HIS A 167 -0.32 -8.49 23.54
CA HIS A 167 -1.24 -7.43 23.15
C HIS A 167 -2.58 -7.45 23.92
N GLY A 168 -2.83 -8.50 24.71
CA GLY A 168 -4.12 -8.75 25.34
C GLY A 168 -5.06 -9.54 24.43
N VAL A 169 -6.14 -10.05 25.02
CA VAL A 169 -7.14 -10.88 24.33
C VAL A 169 -8.14 -9.98 23.60
N PRO A 170 -8.37 -10.15 22.28
CA PRO A 170 -9.37 -9.38 21.57
C PRO A 170 -10.79 -9.85 21.90
N GLN A 171 -11.78 -8.98 21.71
CA GLN A 171 -13.18 -9.37 21.89
C GLN A 171 -13.63 -10.31 20.76
N HIS A 172 -13.19 -10.04 19.54
CA HIS A 172 -13.59 -10.80 18.35
C HIS A 172 -12.40 -11.14 17.47
N ILE A 173 -12.49 -12.30 16.80
CA ILE A 173 -11.56 -12.68 15.73
C ILE A 173 -12.33 -12.94 14.45
N ARG A 174 -11.95 -12.23 13.39
CA ARG A 174 -12.50 -12.37 12.05
C ARG A 174 -11.58 -13.19 11.14
N SER A 175 -12.17 -14.12 10.40
CA SER A 175 -11.43 -14.93 9.43
C SER A 175 -12.34 -15.42 8.31
N ASP A 176 -11.74 -15.73 7.17
CA ASP A 176 -12.42 -16.44 6.11
C ASP A 176 -12.76 -17.87 6.53
N ASN A 177 -13.95 -18.32 6.19
CA ASN A 177 -14.41 -19.70 6.46
C ASN A 177 -13.69 -20.79 5.63
N TYR A 178 -12.78 -20.41 4.74
CA TYR A 178 -12.10 -21.30 3.80
C TYR A 178 -10.82 -21.93 4.38
N GLY A 179 -10.97 -22.66 5.48
CA GLY A 179 -9.90 -23.55 5.97
C GLY A 179 -10.40 -24.98 6.11
N PRO A 180 -9.54 -26.00 6.13
CA PRO A 180 -9.97 -27.35 6.44
C PRO A 180 -10.81 -27.32 7.71
N GLU A 181 -12.01 -27.92 7.69
CA GLU A 181 -12.97 -27.92 8.80
C GLU A 181 -12.35 -28.27 10.16
N PHE A 182 -11.25 -29.00 10.13
CA PHE A 182 -10.50 -29.42 11.33
C PHE A 182 -9.78 -28.26 12.01
N ILE A 183 -9.24 -27.30 11.24
CA ILE A 183 -8.60 -26.08 11.77
C ILE A 183 -9.64 -25.25 12.50
N ALA A 184 -10.79 -25.07 11.88
CA ALA A 184 -11.86 -24.29 12.45
C ALA A 184 -12.38 -24.84 13.81
N ARG A 185 -12.52 -26.17 13.98
CA ARG A 185 -13.08 -26.75 15.22
C ARG A 185 -12.16 -26.61 16.44
N LYS A 186 -10.85 -26.89 16.29
CA LYS A 186 -9.87 -26.74 17.38
C LYS A 186 -9.75 -25.28 17.79
N LEU A 187 -9.60 -24.39 16.82
CA LEU A 187 -9.50 -22.94 17.06
C LEU A 187 -10.77 -22.41 17.73
N ARG A 188 -11.96 -22.80 17.24
CA ARG A 188 -13.24 -22.38 17.84
C ARG A 188 -13.38 -22.82 19.30
N ARG A 189 -13.02 -24.07 19.63
CA ARG A 189 -13.06 -24.55 21.00
C ARG A 189 -12.15 -23.71 21.90
N TRP A 190 -10.93 -23.47 21.45
CA TRP A 190 -9.95 -22.69 22.20
C TRP A 190 -10.39 -21.24 22.37
N LEU A 191 -10.87 -20.55 21.32
CA LEU A 191 -11.41 -19.19 21.42
C LEU A 191 -12.59 -19.11 22.38
N LYS A 192 -13.47 -20.13 22.36
CA LYS A 192 -14.61 -20.19 23.28
C LYS A 192 -14.17 -20.25 24.74
N THR A 193 -13.09 -20.99 25.08
CA THR A 193 -12.56 -21.02 26.46
C THR A 193 -12.03 -19.67 26.91
N LEU A 194 -11.64 -18.82 25.99
CA LEU A 194 -11.13 -17.45 26.25
C LEU A 194 -12.20 -16.37 26.08
N GLN A 195 -13.45 -16.76 25.86
CA GLN A 195 -14.58 -15.84 25.63
C GLN A 195 -14.38 -14.90 24.43
N VAL A 196 -13.59 -15.34 23.44
CA VAL A 196 -13.38 -14.61 22.18
C VAL A 196 -14.45 -15.06 21.17
N GLU A 197 -15.21 -14.10 20.64
CA GLU A 197 -16.25 -14.40 19.66
C GLU A 197 -15.67 -14.44 18.23
N PRO A 198 -15.83 -15.57 17.51
CA PRO A 198 -15.43 -15.64 16.12
C PRO A 198 -16.46 -14.92 15.23
N LEU A 199 -15.97 -14.02 14.37
CA LEU A 199 -16.75 -13.37 13.32
C LEU A 199 -16.44 -14.05 11.99
N TYR A 200 -17.41 -14.83 11.48
CA TYR A 200 -17.27 -15.51 10.20
C TYR A 200 -17.77 -14.62 9.08
N ILE A 201 -17.06 -14.66 7.97
CA ILE A 201 -17.43 -13.98 6.75
C ILE A 201 -18.45 -14.87 6.02
N GLU A 202 -19.56 -14.27 5.59
CA GLU A 202 -20.54 -15.01 4.78
C GLU A 202 -19.92 -15.41 3.44
N PRO A 203 -20.23 -16.62 2.92
CA PRO A 203 -19.79 -17.05 1.61
C PRO A 203 -20.24 -16.04 0.53
N GLY A 204 -19.28 -15.51 -0.23
CA GLY A 204 -19.56 -14.49 -1.25
C GLY A 204 -19.48 -13.03 -0.76
N SER A 205 -19.13 -12.78 0.51
CA SER A 205 -19.02 -11.45 1.11
C SER A 205 -17.58 -11.04 1.43
N PRO A 206 -16.63 -11.01 0.46
CA PRO A 206 -15.23 -10.69 0.73
C PRO A 206 -15.02 -9.30 1.34
N TRP A 207 -15.97 -8.37 1.13
CA TRP A 207 -15.90 -7.02 1.72
C TRP A 207 -15.94 -7.02 3.27
N GLU A 208 -16.42 -8.09 3.89
CA GLU A 208 -16.41 -8.21 5.34
C GLU A 208 -14.98 -8.32 5.90
N ASN A 209 -14.03 -8.88 5.13
CA ASN A 209 -12.60 -8.96 5.48
C ASN A 209 -11.74 -7.84 4.86
N GLY A 210 -12.37 -6.79 4.37
CA GLY A 210 -11.73 -5.76 3.56
C GLY A 210 -10.51 -5.06 4.20
N TYR A 211 -10.31 -5.16 5.54
CA TYR A 211 -9.14 -4.57 6.18
C TYR A 211 -7.88 -5.39 5.93
N ILE A 212 -7.93 -6.69 6.20
CA ILE A 212 -6.78 -7.55 5.97
C ILE A 212 -6.55 -7.79 4.47
N GLU A 213 -7.61 -7.85 3.65
CA GLU A 213 -7.48 -7.90 2.19
C GLU A 213 -6.76 -6.65 1.64
N SER A 214 -7.14 -5.45 2.14
CA SER A 214 -6.47 -4.21 1.76
C SER A 214 -5.01 -4.19 2.19
N PHE A 215 -4.71 -4.71 3.38
CA PHE A 215 -3.35 -4.85 3.88
C PHE A 215 -2.55 -5.82 3.01
N ASN A 216 -3.08 -7.01 2.74
CA ASN A 216 -2.45 -8.02 1.88
C ASN A 216 -2.20 -7.50 0.46
N GLY A 217 -3.16 -6.76 -0.09
CA GLY A 217 -3.01 -6.11 -1.40
C GLY A 217 -1.85 -5.10 -1.43
N LYS A 218 -1.70 -4.29 -0.37
CA LYS A 218 -0.58 -3.35 -0.23
C LYS A 218 0.75 -4.08 -0.05
N MET A 219 0.80 -5.05 0.86
CA MET A 219 2.02 -5.83 1.09
C MET A 219 2.46 -6.56 -0.18
N ARG A 220 1.53 -7.17 -0.93
CA ARG A 220 1.84 -7.79 -2.21
C ARG A 220 2.37 -6.79 -3.22
N ALA A 221 1.76 -5.62 -3.34
CA ALA A 221 2.16 -4.59 -4.30
C ALA A 221 3.47 -3.88 -3.93
N GLN A 222 3.74 -3.70 -2.64
CA GLN A 222 4.86 -2.90 -2.15
C GLN A 222 6.07 -3.73 -1.74
N PHE A 223 5.87 -5.02 -1.41
CA PHE A 223 6.91 -5.90 -0.93
C PHE A 223 6.98 -7.19 -1.76
N LEU A 224 6.02 -8.12 -1.64
CA LEU A 224 6.13 -9.46 -2.20
C LEU A 224 6.38 -9.50 -3.71
N ASN A 225 5.82 -8.57 -4.49
CA ASN A 225 6.01 -8.54 -5.95
C ASN A 225 7.39 -7.99 -6.38
N GLY A 226 8.13 -7.38 -5.48
CA GLY A 226 9.48 -6.86 -5.73
C GLY A 226 10.59 -7.80 -5.23
N GLU A 227 10.23 -8.80 -4.43
CA GLU A 227 11.20 -9.68 -3.78
C GLU A 227 11.20 -11.09 -4.40
N LEU A 228 12.38 -11.67 -4.49
CA LEU A 228 12.61 -13.06 -4.85
C LEU A 228 13.18 -13.80 -3.65
N PHE A 229 12.36 -14.63 -3.01
CA PHE A 229 12.80 -15.42 -1.86
C PHE A 229 13.51 -16.70 -2.32
N TYR A 230 14.80 -16.80 -2.11
CA TYR A 230 15.57 -18.02 -2.42
C TYR A 230 15.28 -19.11 -1.38
N THR A 231 15.12 -18.71 -0.14
CA THR A 231 14.82 -19.61 0.98
C THR A 231 13.62 -19.14 1.78
N LEU A 232 13.00 -20.05 2.55
CA LEU A 232 11.93 -19.66 3.48
C LEU A 232 12.44 -18.75 4.62
N LYS A 233 13.73 -18.82 4.93
CA LYS A 233 14.33 -18.01 6.01
C LYS A 233 14.44 -16.55 5.63
N GLU A 234 14.46 -16.22 4.35
CA GLU A 234 14.44 -14.86 3.81
C GLU A 234 13.04 -14.28 3.73
N ALA A 235 12.00 -15.11 3.72
CA ALA A 235 10.61 -14.71 3.64
C ALA A 235 10.02 -14.39 5.01
#